data_18219a928155774473c19740a42b3c53
#
_entry.id   18219a928155774473c19740a42b3c53
#
_cell.length_a   1.000
_cell.length_b   1.000
_cell.length_c   1.000
_cell.angle_alpha   90.00
_cell.angle_beta   90.00
_cell.angle_gamma   90.00
#
_symmetry.space_group_name_H-M   'P 1'
#
loop_
_entity.id
_entity.type
_entity.pdbx_description
1 polymer ?
#
loop_
_entity_poly.entity_id
_entity_poly.type
_entity_poly.pdbx_seq_one_letter_code
_entity_poly.pdbx_strand_id
1 'polypeptide(L)'
;MSVTKVIFVCHGNICRSTMAEFIFKNLVNEKGIGDLFQISSAGVSDEEEGNDIYPPAQRELRKHHIPFSSHYAHRITDKEFEDNDFIIALDSSNMRRLLSRFGKHDKIRMLLTRDVDDPWYTGDFSAAYRDITEGCLNLLSQVVQ
;
A
#
# COMPACT_ATOMS: atom_id res chain seq x y z
N MET A 1 17.62 17.42 -1.76
CA MET A 1 17.06 16.22 -2.43
C MET A 1 15.57 16.16 -2.22
N SER A 2 14.84 15.90 -3.28
CA SER A 2 13.38 15.72 -3.17
C SER A 2 13.04 14.34 -2.61
N VAL A 3 11.95 14.31 -1.86
CA VAL A 3 11.42 13.07 -1.29
C VAL A 3 10.39 12.49 -2.27
N THR A 4 10.47 11.19 -2.54
CA THR A 4 9.46 10.49 -3.36
C THR A 4 8.32 10.06 -2.46
N LYS A 5 7.10 10.44 -2.80
CA LYS A 5 5.91 10.17 -1.98
C LYS A 5 5.08 9.08 -2.63
N VAL A 6 4.83 8.00 -1.87
CA VAL A 6 4.10 6.81 -2.34
C VAL A 6 2.95 6.53 -1.38
N ILE A 7 1.75 6.32 -1.92
CA ILE A 7 0.61 5.89 -1.13
C ILE A 7 0.03 4.61 -1.73
N PHE A 8 -0.13 3.59 -0.88
CA PHE A 8 -0.74 2.31 -1.27
C PHE A 8 -2.23 2.34 -0.95
N VAL A 9 -3.05 1.84 -1.86
CA VAL A 9 -4.51 1.95 -1.73
C VAL A 9 -5.16 0.59 -1.94
N CYS A 10 -5.98 0.17 -0.97
CA CYS A 10 -6.84 -1.02 -1.11
C CYS A 10 -8.26 -0.62 -0.78
N HIS A 11 -9.14 -1.59 -0.51
CA HIS A 11 -10.55 -1.27 -0.24
C HIS A 11 -10.73 -0.58 1.12
N GLY A 12 -10.39 -1.26 2.21
CA GLY A 12 -10.69 -0.80 3.57
C GLY A 12 -9.52 -0.19 4.32
N ASN A 13 -8.31 -0.29 3.81
CA ASN A 13 -7.11 0.24 4.45
C ASN A 13 -6.79 -0.41 5.81
N ILE A 14 -7.05 -1.71 5.94
CA ILE A 14 -6.70 -2.46 7.15
C ILE A 14 -5.87 -3.72 6.87
N CYS A 15 -5.77 -4.16 5.63
CA CYS A 15 -5.03 -5.38 5.26
C CYS A 15 -3.94 -5.09 4.24
N ARG A 16 -4.29 -5.15 2.93
CA ARG A 16 -3.31 -5.12 1.85
C ARG A 16 -2.51 -3.83 1.76
N SER A 17 -3.18 -2.68 1.83
CA SER A 17 -2.48 -1.39 1.73
C SER A 17 -1.59 -1.13 2.93
N THR A 18 -2.01 -1.56 4.13
CA THR A 18 -1.19 -1.41 5.33
C THR A 18 0.02 -2.33 5.27
N MET A 19 -0.17 -3.58 4.83
CA MET A 19 0.96 -4.50 4.64
C MET A 19 1.96 -3.91 3.64
N ALA A 20 1.48 -3.39 2.52
CA ALA A 20 2.33 -2.78 1.50
C ALA A 20 3.11 -1.59 2.06
N GLU A 21 2.45 -0.73 2.82
CA GLU A 21 3.09 0.42 3.45
C GLU A 21 4.28 -0.01 4.30
N PHE A 22 4.08 -0.96 5.22
CA PHE A 22 5.14 -1.34 6.15
C PHE A 22 6.20 -2.23 5.51
N ILE A 23 5.82 -3.06 4.54
CA ILE A 23 6.80 -3.84 3.77
C ILE A 23 7.72 -2.91 2.98
N PHE A 24 7.14 -1.91 2.29
CA PHE A 24 7.93 -0.98 1.50
C PHE A 24 8.82 -0.10 2.38
N LYS A 25 8.30 0.37 3.52
CA LYS A 25 9.10 1.11 4.51
C LYS A 25 10.31 0.29 4.96
N ASN A 26 10.08 -0.99 5.24
CA ASN A 26 11.17 -1.88 5.66
C ASN A 26 12.22 -2.06 4.57
N LEU A 27 11.79 -2.23 3.32
CA LEU A 27 12.71 -2.40 2.19
C LEU A 27 13.62 -1.19 2.00
N VAL A 28 13.06 0.02 2.03
CA VAL A 28 13.87 1.24 1.84
C VAL A 28 14.78 1.49 3.04
N ASN A 29 14.34 1.15 4.25
CA ASN A 29 15.16 1.29 5.44
C ASN A 29 16.33 0.31 5.44
N GLU A 30 16.12 -0.93 5.01
CA GLU A 30 17.19 -1.92 4.90
C GLU A 30 18.26 -1.51 3.89
N LYS A 31 17.87 -0.75 2.87
CA LYS A 31 18.80 -0.23 1.86
C LYS A 31 19.44 1.10 2.27
N GLY A 32 19.09 1.64 3.44
CA GLY A 32 19.62 2.90 3.93
C GLY A 32 19.11 4.13 3.18
N ILE A 33 17.97 4.02 2.49
CA ILE A 33 17.40 5.11 1.68
C ILE A 33 16.02 5.55 2.16
N GLY A 34 15.65 5.18 3.42
CA GLY A 34 14.35 5.56 3.96
C GLY A 34 14.08 7.05 3.96
N ASP A 35 15.12 7.87 4.12
CA ASP A 35 14.99 9.33 4.12
C ASP A 35 14.58 9.90 2.75
N LEU A 36 14.69 9.11 1.68
CA LEU A 36 14.32 9.53 0.33
C LEU A 36 12.84 9.29 0.03
N PHE A 37 12.10 8.69 0.96
CA PHE A 37 10.71 8.30 0.75
C PHE A 37 9.79 8.78 1.86
N GLN A 38 8.57 9.12 1.46
CA GLN A 38 7.44 9.31 2.38
C GLN A 38 6.37 8.32 1.94
N ILE A 39 6.08 7.34 2.80
CA ILE A 39 5.25 6.18 2.46
C ILE A 39 4.02 6.14 3.36
N SER A 40 2.84 5.96 2.76
CA SER A 40 1.58 5.94 3.49
C SER A 40 0.61 4.98 2.83
N SER A 41 -0.58 4.86 3.40
CA SER A 41 -1.64 4.02 2.84
C SER A 41 -3.01 4.64 3.11
N ALA A 42 -4.00 4.25 2.29
CA ALA A 42 -5.38 4.69 2.43
C ALA A 42 -6.30 3.65 1.80
N GLY A 43 -7.60 3.87 1.90
CA GLY A 43 -8.62 3.03 1.27
C GLY A 43 -9.38 3.77 0.18
N VAL A 44 -10.12 3.03 -0.64
CA VAL A 44 -11.08 3.62 -1.55
C VAL A 44 -12.46 3.77 -0.89
N SER A 45 -12.65 3.19 0.29
CA SER A 45 -13.88 3.31 1.07
C SER A 45 -13.57 3.76 2.49
N ASP A 46 -14.61 4.18 3.22
CA ASP A 46 -14.51 4.58 4.63
C ASP A 46 -15.12 3.54 5.57
N GLU A 47 -15.41 2.32 5.07
CA GLU A 47 -16.07 1.28 5.84
C GLU A 47 -15.34 0.92 7.13
N GLU A 48 -14.01 1.00 7.12
CA GLU A 48 -13.16 0.65 8.26
C GLU A 48 -12.52 1.87 8.92
N GLU A 49 -13.07 3.06 8.68
CA GLU A 49 -12.45 4.30 9.15
C GLU A 49 -12.16 4.26 10.65
N GLY A 50 -10.94 4.63 11.01
CA GLY A 50 -10.48 4.66 12.39
C GLY A 50 -9.90 3.35 12.90
N ASN A 51 -10.06 2.25 12.17
CA ASN A 51 -9.58 0.95 12.62
C ASN A 51 -8.08 0.78 12.40
N ASP A 52 -7.47 0.01 13.29
CA ASP A 52 -6.06 -0.35 13.17
C ASP A 52 -5.91 -1.51 12.18
N ILE A 53 -4.66 -1.88 11.89
CA ILE A 53 -4.34 -3.02 11.03
C ILE A 53 -5.08 -4.26 11.53
N TYR A 54 -5.75 -4.95 10.62
CA TYR A 54 -6.49 -6.17 10.93
C TYR A 54 -5.55 -7.18 11.59
N PRO A 55 -5.93 -7.80 12.74
CA PRO A 55 -5.01 -8.66 13.49
C PRO A 55 -4.28 -9.74 12.70
N PRO A 56 -4.93 -10.49 11.77
CA PRO A 56 -4.19 -11.45 10.95
C PRO A 56 -3.11 -10.83 10.08
N ALA A 57 -3.31 -9.59 9.60
CA ALA A 57 -2.29 -8.87 8.84
C ALA A 57 -1.12 -8.50 9.74
N GLN A 58 -1.40 -8.08 10.99
CA GLN A 58 -0.35 -7.80 11.97
C GLN A 58 0.47 -9.06 12.25
N ARG A 59 -0.20 -10.20 12.41
CA ARG A 59 0.49 -11.48 12.66
C ARG A 59 1.41 -11.86 11.49
N GLU A 60 0.96 -11.63 10.26
CA GLU A 60 1.77 -11.93 9.08
C GLU A 60 3.00 -11.04 9.03
N LEU A 61 2.86 -9.74 9.32
CA LEU A 61 4.00 -8.82 9.38
C LEU A 61 5.00 -9.25 10.45
N ARG A 62 4.53 -9.62 11.66
CA ARG A 62 5.41 -10.09 12.74
C ARG A 62 6.14 -11.36 12.35
N LYS A 63 5.47 -12.28 11.68
CA LYS A 63 6.05 -13.54 11.21
C LYS A 63 7.30 -13.30 10.34
N HIS A 64 7.28 -12.24 9.56
CA HIS A 64 8.37 -11.88 8.65
C HIS A 64 9.29 -10.79 9.22
N HIS A 65 9.17 -10.47 10.50
CA HIS A 65 9.96 -9.46 11.18
C HIS A 65 9.88 -8.07 10.54
N ILE A 66 8.70 -7.72 10.01
CA ILE A 66 8.45 -6.40 9.44
C ILE A 66 7.99 -5.46 10.56
N PRO A 67 8.72 -4.38 10.85
CA PRO A 67 8.28 -3.41 11.86
C PRO A 67 7.02 -2.68 11.39
N PHE A 68 6.10 -2.43 12.32
CA PHE A 68 4.92 -1.62 12.03
C PHE A 68 4.49 -0.89 13.31
N SER A 69 3.68 0.14 13.12
CA SER A 69 3.15 0.95 14.20
C SER A 69 1.63 0.96 14.12
N SER A 70 0.98 1.60 15.10
CA SER A 70 -0.48 1.76 15.06
C SER A 70 -0.90 2.54 13.82
N HIS A 71 -2.10 2.23 13.32
CA HIS A 71 -2.61 2.73 12.06
C HIS A 71 -4.04 3.24 12.27
N TYR A 72 -4.42 4.24 11.49
CA TYR A 72 -5.77 4.78 11.46
C TYR A 72 -6.29 4.67 10.03
N ALA A 73 -7.17 3.70 9.77
CA ALA A 73 -7.72 3.49 8.44
C ALA A 73 -8.55 4.70 8.01
N HIS A 74 -8.38 5.12 6.77
CA HIS A 74 -9.12 6.25 6.22
C HIS A 74 -9.25 6.13 4.71
N ARG A 75 -10.26 6.81 4.16
CA ARG A 75 -10.45 6.91 2.72
C ARG A 75 -9.44 7.92 2.16
N ILE A 76 -8.85 7.63 1.00
CA ILE A 76 -7.89 8.54 0.37
C ILE A 76 -8.54 9.92 0.15
N THR A 77 -7.82 10.97 0.52
CA THR A 77 -8.30 12.35 0.42
C THR A 77 -7.81 12.99 -0.88
N ASP A 78 -8.46 14.10 -1.28
CA ASP A 78 -8.02 14.86 -2.44
C ASP A 78 -6.61 15.40 -2.25
N LYS A 79 -6.28 15.82 -1.01
CA LYS A 79 -4.94 16.31 -0.69
C LYS A 79 -3.89 15.20 -0.85
N GLU A 80 -4.19 13.99 -0.39
CA GLU A 80 -3.28 12.86 -0.54
C GLU A 80 -3.06 12.54 -2.02
N PHE A 81 -4.12 12.62 -2.85
CA PHE A 81 -3.98 12.44 -4.27
C PHE A 81 -3.02 13.47 -4.88
N GLU A 82 -3.17 14.74 -4.51
CA GLU A 82 -2.32 15.81 -5.03
C GLU A 82 -0.87 15.68 -4.55
N ASP A 83 -0.68 15.33 -3.27
CA ASP A 83 0.64 15.34 -2.65
C ASP A 83 1.52 14.14 -3.01
N ASN A 84 0.93 13.01 -3.42
CA ASN A 84 1.71 11.81 -3.68
C ASN A 84 2.17 11.74 -5.14
N ASP A 85 3.39 11.23 -5.33
CA ASP A 85 3.98 11.01 -6.66
C ASP A 85 3.48 9.71 -7.28
N PHE A 86 3.21 8.71 -6.45
CA PHE A 86 2.72 7.39 -6.88
C PHE A 86 1.55 6.97 -6.02
N ILE A 87 0.46 6.60 -6.69
CA ILE A 87 -0.75 6.07 -6.04
C ILE A 87 -0.90 4.64 -6.53
N ILE A 88 -0.66 3.68 -5.64
CA ILE A 88 -0.49 2.29 -6.01
C ILE A 88 -1.70 1.48 -5.55
N ALA A 89 -2.48 0.98 -6.50
CA ALA A 89 -3.65 0.15 -6.26
C ALA A 89 -3.23 -1.31 -6.11
N LEU A 90 -3.89 -2.04 -5.22
CA LEU A 90 -3.58 -3.43 -4.94
C LEU A 90 -4.34 -4.40 -5.85
N ASP A 91 -5.45 -3.96 -6.43
CA ASP A 91 -6.22 -4.79 -7.37
C ASP A 91 -6.96 -3.91 -8.38
N SER A 92 -7.55 -4.56 -9.37
CA SER A 92 -8.25 -3.85 -10.45
C SER A 92 -9.51 -3.13 -9.97
N SER A 93 -10.16 -3.61 -8.91
CA SER A 93 -11.32 -2.93 -8.32
C SER A 93 -10.89 -1.61 -7.68
N ASN A 94 -9.80 -1.64 -6.92
CA ASN A 94 -9.23 -0.41 -6.33
C ASN A 94 -8.86 0.58 -7.43
N MET A 95 -8.24 0.07 -8.50
CA MET A 95 -7.84 0.89 -9.66
C MET A 95 -9.05 1.57 -10.29
N ARG A 96 -10.12 0.82 -10.54
CA ARG A 96 -11.35 1.39 -11.13
C ARG A 96 -11.95 2.49 -10.26
N ARG A 97 -11.94 2.29 -8.92
CA ARG A 97 -12.47 3.29 -7.99
C ARG A 97 -11.64 4.57 -7.99
N LEU A 98 -10.31 4.42 -8.05
CA LEU A 98 -9.41 5.58 -8.15
C LEU A 98 -9.61 6.34 -9.45
N LEU A 99 -9.69 5.63 -10.58
CA LEU A 99 -9.91 6.26 -11.88
C LEU A 99 -11.27 6.94 -11.97
N SER A 100 -12.31 6.34 -11.37
CA SER A 100 -13.64 6.94 -11.35
C SER A 100 -13.66 8.27 -10.58
N ARG A 101 -12.91 8.34 -9.48
CA ARG A 101 -12.91 9.54 -8.65
C ARG A 101 -11.96 10.62 -9.15
N PHE A 102 -10.76 10.24 -9.57
CA PHE A 102 -9.69 11.20 -9.88
C PHE A 102 -9.41 11.35 -11.37
N GLY A 103 -9.96 10.47 -12.20
CA GLY A 103 -9.64 10.44 -13.62
C GLY A 103 -8.33 9.71 -13.90
N LYS A 104 -7.93 9.66 -15.16
CA LYS A 104 -6.71 8.98 -15.58
C LYS A 104 -5.50 9.86 -15.35
N HIS A 105 -4.56 9.36 -14.54
CA HIS A 105 -3.29 10.03 -14.26
C HIS A 105 -2.17 9.01 -14.24
N ASP A 106 -1.00 9.38 -14.75
CA ASP A 106 0.15 8.47 -14.84
C ASP A 106 0.63 8.00 -13.46
N LYS A 107 0.35 8.77 -12.40
CA LYS A 107 0.74 8.39 -11.05
C LYS A 107 -0.12 7.31 -10.43
N ILE A 108 -1.29 7.00 -11.02
CA ILE A 108 -2.16 5.91 -10.54
C ILE A 108 -1.75 4.64 -11.26
N ARG A 109 -1.25 3.65 -10.50
CA ARG A 109 -0.71 2.40 -11.04
C ARG A 109 -1.13 1.22 -10.20
N MET A 110 -1.14 0.03 -10.81
CA MET A 110 -1.27 -1.22 -10.07
C MET A 110 0.08 -1.62 -9.49
N LEU A 111 0.06 -2.25 -8.31
CA LEU A 111 1.27 -2.79 -7.71
C LEU A 111 1.87 -3.89 -8.57
N LEU A 112 1.03 -4.80 -9.05
CA LEU A 112 1.40 -5.90 -9.95
C LEU A 112 0.56 -5.83 -11.22
N THR A 113 0.93 -6.61 -12.23
CA THR A 113 0.12 -6.75 -13.45
C THR A 113 -1.12 -7.62 -13.23
N ARG A 114 -1.27 -8.16 -12.04
CA ARG A 114 -2.42 -8.95 -11.60
C ARG A 114 -2.91 -8.43 -10.25
N ASP A 115 -4.09 -8.86 -9.84
CA ASP A 115 -4.65 -8.50 -8.55
C ASP A 115 -3.91 -9.18 -7.40
N VAL A 116 -3.73 -8.47 -6.29
CA VAL A 116 -3.41 -9.09 -5.01
C VAL A 116 -4.75 -9.51 -4.40
N ASP A 117 -4.98 -10.80 -4.27
CA ASP A 117 -6.24 -11.32 -3.73
C ASP A 117 -6.45 -10.78 -2.31
N ASP A 118 -7.71 -10.45 -2.00
CA ASP A 118 -8.06 -9.85 -0.71
C ASP A 118 -8.08 -10.93 0.37
N PRO A 119 -7.13 -10.90 1.32
CA PRO A 119 -7.04 -11.92 2.36
C PRO A 119 -8.19 -11.85 3.36
N TRP A 120 -8.95 -10.76 3.39
CA TRP A 120 -10.20 -10.70 4.14
C TRP A 120 -11.15 -11.80 3.72
N TYR A 121 -11.21 -12.10 2.40
CA TYR A 121 -12.10 -13.13 1.86
C TYR A 121 -11.42 -14.48 1.75
N THR A 122 -10.14 -14.54 1.36
CA THR A 122 -9.44 -15.82 1.16
C THR A 122 -8.90 -16.40 2.45
N GLY A 123 -8.62 -15.55 3.44
CA GLY A 123 -7.91 -15.97 4.65
C GLY A 123 -6.42 -16.21 4.45
N ASP A 124 -5.90 -16.03 3.24
CA ASP A 124 -4.51 -16.36 2.91
C ASP A 124 -3.62 -15.12 2.97
N PHE A 125 -3.21 -14.77 4.19
CA PHE A 125 -2.32 -13.62 4.41
C PHE A 125 -0.90 -13.89 3.94
N SER A 126 -0.47 -15.15 3.91
CA SER A 126 0.85 -15.49 3.38
C SER A 126 0.95 -15.25 1.88
N ALA A 127 -0.10 -15.58 1.12
CA ALA A 127 -0.14 -15.29 -0.31
C ALA A 127 -0.13 -13.79 -0.56
N ALA A 128 -0.91 -13.02 0.21
CA ALA A 128 -0.91 -11.57 0.12
C ALA A 128 0.47 -11.01 0.42
N TYR A 129 1.14 -11.51 1.46
CA TYR A 129 2.49 -11.08 1.80
C TYR A 129 3.46 -11.31 0.65
N ARG A 130 3.44 -12.51 0.03
CA ARG A 130 4.33 -12.84 -1.10
C ARG A 130 4.10 -11.92 -2.28
N ASP A 131 2.84 -11.72 -2.66
CA ASP A 131 2.48 -10.88 -3.81
C ASP A 131 2.85 -9.42 -3.56
N ILE A 132 2.57 -8.92 -2.37
CA ILE A 132 2.88 -7.54 -2.01
C ILE A 132 4.39 -7.33 -1.99
N THR A 133 5.15 -8.28 -1.43
CA THR A 133 6.61 -8.19 -1.39
C THR A 133 7.19 -8.15 -2.81
N GLU A 134 6.69 -9.01 -3.69
CA GLU A 134 7.10 -9.01 -5.11
C GLU A 134 6.84 -7.64 -5.73
N GLY A 135 5.64 -7.12 -5.55
CA GLY A 135 5.26 -5.82 -6.11
C GLY A 135 6.07 -4.67 -5.54
N CYS A 136 6.35 -4.70 -4.25
CA CYS A 136 7.17 -3.66 -3.60
C CYS A 136 8.61 -3.68 -4.09
N LEU A 137 9.19 -4.87 -4.31
CA LEU A 137 10.53 -4.98 -4.88
C LEU A 137 10.57 -4.43 -6.30
N ASN A 138 9.57 -4.74 -7.11
CA ASN A 138 9.47 -4.19 -8.47
C ASN A 138 9.33 -2.68 -8.46
N LEU A 139 8.46 -2.16 -7.58
CA LEU A 139 8.26 -0.71 -7.45
C LEU A 139 9.56 -0.02 -7.05
N LEU A 140 10.26 -0.57 -6.08
CA LEU A 140 11.53 0.00 -5.62
C LEU A 140 12.53 0.12 -6.76
N SER A 141 12.67 -0.91 -7.60
CA SER A 141 13.62 -0.87 -8.71
C SER A 141 13.21 0.17 -9.77
N GLN A 142 11.92 0.51 -9.87
CA GLN A 142 11.44 1.52 -10.81
C GLN A 142 11.70 2.94 -10.31
N VAL A 143 11.61 3.18 -9.01
CA VAL A 143 11.67 4.54 -8.45
C VAL A 143 13.05 4.97 -7.99
N VAL A 144 14.03 4.06 -7.89
CA VAL A 144 15.40 4.38 -7.47
C VAL A 144 16.40 4.25 -8.62
N GLN A 145 16.03 4.63 -9.80
CA GLN A 145 16.95 4.61 -10.94
C GLN A 145 17.85 5.81 -10.98
#